data_005c475dd7f48ad248263195c6674da9
#
_entry.id   005c475dd7f48ad248263195c6674da9
#
_cell.length_a   1.000
_cell.length_b   1.000
_cell.length_c   1.000
_cell.angle_alpha   90.00
_cell.angle_beta   90.00
_cell.angle_gamma   90.00
#
_symmetry.space_group_name_H-M   'P 1'
#
loop_
_entity.id
_entity.type
_entity.pdbx_description
1 polymer ?
#
loop_
_entity_poly.entity_id
_entity_poly.type
_entity_poly.pdbx_seq_one_letter_code
_entity_poly.pdbx_strand_id
1 'polypeptide(L)'
;MKRCLLLLLLLFCRVAPAQVDPAPAEQFVRQYAGHYRVSPELVAALIDVESRWNPRALSSKGAMGLMQLMPATARRFGAFNPFDVEQNIAAGTRYVTALMWEFHGDLRLVAAAYYAGDHGIARELLNYHNPDVVAYVLAVRRQFMIRKYGPMRSQRRFTP
;
A
#
# COMPACT_ATOMS: atom_id res chain seq x y z
N MET A 1 54.36 -11.66 32.18
CA MET A 1 52.90 -11.58 32.49
C MET A 1 52.22 -11.20 31.17
N LYS A 2 51.68 -12.19 30.43
CA LYS A 2 51.01 -12.00 29.12
C LYS A 2 49.51 -11.86 29.37
N ARG A 3 48.94 -10.66 29.15
CA ARG A 3 47.49 -10.40 29.20
C ARG A 3 46.85 -10.91 27.89
N CYS A 4 46.11 -12.02 28.01
CA CYS A 4 45.27 -12.53 26.95
C CYS A 4 43.99 -11.70 26.90
N LEU A 5 43.83 -10.88 25.85
CA LEU A 5 42.62 -10.08 25.57
C LEU A 5 41.64 -10.99 24.81
N LEU A 6 40.64 -11.50 25.50
CA LEU A 6 39.58 -12.31 24.91
C LEU A 6 38.59 -11.34 24.20
N LEU A 7 38.67 -11.26 22.88
CA LEU A 7 37.68 -10.53 22.06
C LEU A 7 36.40 -11.37 21.97
N LEU A 8 35.38 -10.99 22.73
CA LEU A 8 34.06 -11.57 22.64
C LEU A 8 33.35 -10.99 21.41
N LEU A 9 33.39 -11.71 20.29
CA LEU A 9 32.60 -11.38 19.08
C LEU A 9 31.13 -11.66 19.35
N LEU A 10 30.36 -10.64 19.75
CA LEU A 10 28.89 -10.72 19.79
C LEU A 10 28.37 -10.77 18.34
N LEU A 11 28.10 -11.99 17.88
CA LEU A 11 27.32 -12.23 16.65
C LEU A 11 25.89 -11.72 16.89
N PHE A 12 25.62 -10.49 16.53
CA PHE A 12 24.24 -10.02 16.38
C PHE A 12 23.62 -10.74 15.17
N CYS A 13 22.98 -11.87 15.44
CA CYS A 13 22.11 -12.52 14.47
C CYS A 13 20.93 -11.57 14.23
N ARG A 14 21.02 -10.72 13.19
CA ARG A 14 19.88 -9.96 12.70
C ARG A 14 18.93 -10.98 12.08
N VAL A 15 17.93 -11.41 12.87
CA VAL A 15 16.76 -12.09 12.31
C VAL A 15 16.07 -11.08 11.40
N ALA A 16 16.26 -11.23 10.09
CA ALA A 16 15.49 -10.50 9.12
C ALA A 16 14.00 -10.84 9.36
N PRO A 17 13.09 -9.86 9.36
CA PRO A 17 11.67 -10.16 9.46
C PRO A 17 11.34 -11.13 8.34
N ALA A 18 10.73 -12.26 8.69
CA ALA A 18 10.27 -13.24 7.71
C ALA A 18 9.39 -12.52 6.69
N GLN A 19 9.85 -12.44 5.46
CA GLN A 19 9.03 -11.95 4.35
C GLN A 19 7.91 -12.96 4.17
N VAL A 20 6.69 -12.53 4.50
CA VAL A 20 5.49 -13.32 4.23
C VAL A 20 5.37 -13.41 2.71
N ASP A 21 5.25 -14.65 2.18
CA ASP A 21 5.02 -14.87 0.77
C ASP A 21 3.77 -14.08 0.33
N PRO A 22 3.87 -13.15 -0.63
CA PRO A 22 2.74 -12.36 -1.08
C PRO A 22 1.72 -13.17 -1.89
N ALA A 23 2.07 -14.39 -2.34
CA ALA A 23 1.22 -15.18 -3.23
C ALA A 23 -0.22 -15.40 -2.71
N PRO A 24 -0.47 -15.75 -1.42
CA PRO A 24 -1.82 -15.88 -0.91
C PRO A 24 -2.58 -14.55 -0.92
N ALA A 25 -1.93 -13.44 -0.56
CA ALA A 25 -2.54 -12.12 -0.53
C ALA A 25 -2.87 -11.63 -1.96
N GLU A 26 -2.01 -11.89 -2.94
CA GLU A 26 -2.27 -11.54 -4.34
C GLU A 26 -3.49 -12.28 -4.92
N GLN A 27 -3.78 -13.49 -4.45
CA GLN A 27 -4.99 -14.19 -4.84
C GLN A 27 -6.24 -13.45 -4.37
N PHE A 28 -6.29 -13.01 -3.12
CA PHE A 28 -7.39 -12.19 -2.60
C PHE A 28 -7.51 -10.86 -3.33
N VAL A 29 -6.38 -10.21 -3.67
CA VAL A 29 -6.41 -8.99 -4.50
C VAL A 29 -7.12 -9.25 -5.82
N ARG A 30 -6.74 -10.29 -6.57
CA ARG A 30 -7.41 -10.63 -7.85
C ARG A 30 -8.89 -10.94 -7.67
N GLN A 31 -9.24 -11.71 -6.65
CA GLN A 31 -10.60 -12.11 -6.34
C GLN A 31 -11.50 -10.90 -6.05
N TYR A 32 -11.10 -10.06 -5.09
CA TYR A 32 -11.92 -8.92 -4.66
C TYR A 32 -11.91 -7.77 -5.68
N ALA A 33 -10.78 -7.51 -6.33
CA ALA A 33 -10.72 -6.53 -7.41
C ALA A 33 -11.62 -6.92 -8.58
N GLY A 34 -11.63 -8.19 -8.97
CA GLY A 34 -12.55 -8.72 -9.98
C GLY A 34 -14.01 -8.60 -9.57
N HIS A 35 -14.34 -8.95 -8.33
CA HIS A 35 -15.71 -8.86 -7.80
C HIS A 35 -16.23 -7.41 -7.80
N TYR A 36 -15.42 -6.45 -7.40
CA TYR A 36 -15.80 -5.03 -7.31
C TYR A 36 -15.47 -4.23 -8.57
N ARG A 37 -14.95 -4.86 -9.63
CA ARG A 37 -14.63 -4.24 -10.92
C ARG A 37 -13.64 -3.07 -10.80
N VAL A 38 -12.64 -3.20 -9.94
CA VAL A 38 -11.49 -2.31 -9.86
C VAL A 38 -10.25 -3.01 -10.39
N SER A 39 -9.23 -2.24 -10.83
CA SER A 39 -7.98 -2.84 -11.32
C SER A 39 -7.24 -3.55 -10.19
N PRO A 40 -6.90 -4.84 -10.30
CA PRO A 40 -6.06 -5.54 -9.32
C PRO A 40 -4.67 -4.91 -9.19
N GLU A 41 -4.14 -4.31 -10.27
CA GLU A 41 -2.88 -3.59 -10.24
C GLU A 41 -2.96 -2.33 -9.38
N LEU A 42 -4.12 -1.65 -9.35
CA LEU A 42 -4.33 -0.50 -8.48
C LEU A 42 -4.36 -0.92 -7.00
N VAL A 43 -5.12 -1.97 -6.66
CA VAL A 43 -5.18 -2.48 -5.29
C VAL A 43 -3.80 -2.93 -4.83
N ALA A 44 -3.08 -3.67 -5.65
CA ALA A 44 -1.73 -4.13 -5.35
C ALA A 44 -0.73 -2.97 -5.22
N ALA A 45 -0.85 -1.92 -6.05
CA ALA A 45 -0.02 -0.72 -5.95
C ALA A 45 -0.24 0.04 -4.63
N LEU A 46 -1.48 0.09 -4.14
CA LEU A 46 -1.79 0.62 -2.82
C LEU A 46 -1.09 -0.20 -1.73
N ILE A 47 -1.19 -1.54 -1.77
CA ILE A 47 -0.52 -2.42 -0.80
C ILE A 47 1.00 -2.25 -0.83
N ASP A 48 1.61 -2.07 -2.02
CA ASP A 48 3.04 -1.78 -2.14
C ASP A 48 3.45 -0.52 -1.37
N VAL A 49 2.64 0.54 -1.48
CA VAL A 49 2.92 1.83 -0.84
C VAL A 49 2.60 1.80 0.65
N GLU A 50 1.48 1.20 1.04
CA GLU A 50 0.96 1.21 2.40
C GLU A 50 1.77 0.34 3.37
N SER A 51 2.05 -0.89 3.00
CA SER A 51 2.66 -1.86 3.93
C SER A 51 3.84 -2.63 3.37
N ARG A 52 4.12 -2.52 2.06
CA ARG A 52 5.05 -3.41 1.35
C ARG A 52 4.71 -4.89 1.60
N TRP A 53 3.42 -5.20 1.55
CA TRP A 53 2.88 -6.54 1.78
C TRP A 53 3.10 -7.09 3.20
N ASN A 54 3.28 -6.23 4.21
CA ASN A 54 3.33 -6.65 5.60
C ASN A 54 1.91 -6.72 6.21
N PRO A 55 1.34 -7.91 6.46
CA PRO A 55 -0.01 -8.04 7.00
C PRO A 55 -0.12 -7.58 8.47
N ARG A 56 1.02 -7.44 9.17
CA ARG A 56 1.08 -6.98 10.55
C ARG A 56 1.50 -5.52 10.68
N ALA A 57 1.50 -4.77 9.57
CA ALA A 57 1.87 -3.37 9.61
C ALA A 57 0.90 -2.57 10.49
N LEU A 58 1.47 -1.76 11.37
CA LEU A 58 0.74 -0.83 12.24
C LEU A 58 1.47 0.51 12.21
N SER A 59 0.78 1.55 11.77
CA SER A 59 1.34 2.90 11.76
C SER A 59 1.22 3.57 13.13
N SER A 60 1.99 4.62 13.35
CA SER A 60 1.88 5.47 14.57
C SER A 60 0.52 6.14 14.73
N LYS A 61 -0.23 6.27 13.63
CA LYS A 61 -1.60 6.83 13.62
C LYS A 61 -2.68 5.75 13.78
N GLY A 62 -2.30 4.47 13.92
CA GLY A 62 -3.23 3.35 14.11
C GLY A 62 -3.80 2.77 12.81
N ALA A 63 -3.21 3.03 11.65
CA ALA A 63 -3.56 2.34 10.42
C ALA A 63 -3.02 0.90 10.44
N MET A 64 -3.81 -0.08 9.95
CA MET A 64 -3.58 -1.51 10.20
C MET A 64 -3.59 -2.35 8.92
N GLY A 65 -2.70 -3.34 8.88
CA GLY A 65 -2.66 -4.41 7.90
C GLY A 65 -2.13 -4.02 6.53
N LEU A 66 -2.38 -4.86 5.54
CA LEU A 66 -1.83 -4.73 4.17
C LEU A 66 -2.18 -3.41 3.51
N MET A 67 -3.44 -2.98 3.63
CA MET A 67 -3.97 -1.77 3.02
C MET A 67 -4.04 -0.59 4.00
N GLN A 68 -3.40 -0.70 5.18
CA GLN A 68 -3.30 0.36 6.20
C GLN A 68 -4.63 1.05 6.49
N LEU A 69 -5.65 0.25 6.79
CA LEU A 69 -6.97 0.80 7.08
C LEU A 69 -7.02 1.40 8.49
N MET A 70 -7.52 2.63 8.59
CA MET A 70 -7.86 3.21 9.88
C MET A 70 -9.00 2.42 10.54
N PRO A 71 -9.07 2.32 11.90
CA PRO A 71 -10.07 1.52 12.60
C PRO A 71 -11.51 1.79 12.18
N ALA A 72 -11.85 3.05 11.95
CA ALA A 72 -13.19 3.45 11.51
C ALA A 72 -13.49 2.96 10.09
N THR A 73 -12.52 3.12 9.16
CA THR A 73 -12.62 2.65 7.78
C THR A 73 -12.72 1.12 7.73
N ALA A 74 -11.87 0.42 8.47
CA ALA A 74 -11.90 -1.04 8.56
C ALA A 74 -13.29 -1.55 8.95
N ARG A 75 -13.87 -1.01 10.03
CA ARG A 75 -15.22 -1.37 10.49
C ARG A 75 -16.29 -1.00 9.46
N ARG A 76 -16.26 0.21 8.89
CA ARG A 76 -17.21 0.69 7.89
C ARG A 76 -17.27 -0.24 6.68
N PHE A 77 -16.13 -0.79 6.26
CA PHE A 77 -16.03 -1.65 5.09
C PHE A 77 -15.94 -3.15 5.42
N GLY A 78 -16.16 -3.55 6.69
CA GLY A 78 -16.39 -4.92 7.10
C GLY A 78 -15.13 -5.72 7.43
N ALA A 79 -14.01 -5.08 7.81
CA ALA A 79 -12.87 -5.76 8.44
C ALA A 79 -12.98 -5.66 9.96
N PHE A 80 -13.41 -6.73 10.61
CA PHE A 80 -13.48 -6.84 12.07
C PHE A 80 -12.12 -7.18 12.70
N ASN A 81 -11.28 -7.90 11.95
CA ASN A 81 -9.86 -8.09 12.25
C ASN A 81 -9.01 -7.52 11.11
N PRO A 82 -8.54 -6.26 11.19
CA PRO A 82 -7.75 -5.63 10.11
C PRO A 82 -6.37 -6.25 9.87
N PHE A 83 -5.90 -7.16 10.74
CA PHE A 83 -4.66 -7.92 10.53
C PHE A 83 -4.92 -9.26 9.82
N ASP A 84 -6.17 -9.67 9.66
CA ASP A 84 -6.54 -10.76 8.78
C ASP A 84 -6.40 -10.34 7.32
N VAL A 85 -5.64 -11.13 6.55
CA VAL A 85 -5.24 -10.80 5.18
C VAL A 85 -6.46 -10.63 4.28
N GLU A 86 -7.40 -11.57 4.36
CA GLU A 86 -8.58 -11.55 3.50
C GLU A 86 -9.52 -10.39 3.85
N GLN A 87 -9.83 -10.21 5.15
CA GLN A 87 -10.71 -9.13 5.59
C GLN A 87 -10.13 -7.75 5.25
N ASN A 88 -8.82 -7.57 5.42
CA ASN A 88 -8.15 -6.31 5.12
C ASN A 88 -8.23 -5.97 3.63
N ILE A 89 -7.89 -6.93 2.75
CA ILE A 89 -7.95 -6.75 1.29
C ILE A 89 -9.40 -6.54 0.83
N ALA A 90 -10.35 -7.33 1.33
CA ALA A 90 -11.76 -7.18 0.99
C ALA A 90 -12.31 -5.80 1.37
N ALA A 91 -12.05 -5.34 2.60
CA ALA A 91 -12.50 -4.03 3.08
C ALA A 91 -11.80 -2.88 2.34
N GLY A 92 -10.48 -2.97 2.17
CA GLY A 92 -9.72 -1.97 1.43
C GLY A 92 -10.15 -1.85 -0.03
N THR A 93 -10.44 -2.98 -0.69
CA THR A 93 -10.95 -2.97 -2.07
C THR A 93 -12.34 -2.35 -2.16
N ARG A 94 -13.25 -2.61 -1.19
CA ARG A 94 -14.56 -1.93 -1.11
C ARG A 94 -14.38 -0.41 -0.92
N TYR A 95 -13.44 0.00 -0.08
CA TYR A 95 -13.15 1.42 0.10
C TYR A 95 -12.63 2.07 -1.20
N VAL A 96 -11.67 1.44 -1.89
CA VAL A 96 -11.21 1.89 -3.22
C VAL A 96 -12.37 2.00 -4.19
N THR A 97 -13.28 1.01 -4.20
CA THR A 97 -14.46 1.04 -5.06
C THR A 97 -15.37 2.23 -4.75
N ALA A 98 -15.61 2.53 -3.48
CA ALA A 98 -16.39 3.71 -3.08
C ALA A 98 -15.74 5.00 -3.58
N LEU A 99 -14.42 5.14 -3.44
CA LEU A 99 -13.68 6.29 -3.95
C LEU A 99 -13.69 6.37 -5.48
N MET A 100 -13.63 5.23 -6.18
CA MET A 100 -13.75 5.20 -7.64
C MET A 100 -15.12 5.75 -8.11
N TRP A 101 -16.18 5.43 -7.41
CA TRP A 101 -17.51 6.00 -7.67
C TRP A 101 -17.56 7.50 -7.37
N GLU A 102 -17.09 7.91 -6.20
CA GLU A 102 -17.11 9.31 -5.74
C GLU A 102 -16.32 10.25 -6.68
N PHE A 103 -15.15 9.79 -7.13
CA PHE A 103 -14.25 10.58 -7.98
C PHE A 103 -14.29 10.20 -9.47
N HIS A 104 -15.36 9.53 -9.92
CA HIS A 104 -15.60 9.21 -11.33
C HIS A 104 -14.42 8.52 -12.02
N GLY A 105 -13.66 7.69 -11.28
CA GLY A 105 -12.51 6.95 -11.81
C GLY A 105 -11.22 7.76 -11.97
N ASP A 106 -11.15 9.01 -11.53
CA ASP A 106 -9.88 9.76 -11.52
C ASP A 106 -8.93 9.19 -10.46
N LEU A 107 -7.97 8.38 -10.91
CA LEU A 107 -7.03 7.66 -10.03
C LEU A 107 -6.18 8.60 -9.17
N ARG A 108 -5.99 9.86 -9.58
CA ARG A 108 -5.23 10.86 -8.79
C ARG A 108 -6.05 11.26 -7.56
N LEU A 109 -7.35 11.53 -7.77
CA LEU A 109 -8.27 11.88 -6.69
C LEU A 109 -8.54 10.67 -5.78
N VAL A 110 -8.70 9.49 -6.36
CA VAL A 110 -8.85 8.23 -5.61
C VAL A 110 -7.66 8.01 -4.68
N ALA A 111 -6.42 8.11 -5.18
CA ALA A 111 -5.23 7.95 -4.35
C ALA A 111 -5.10 9.07 -3.30
N ALA A 112 -5.38 10.31 -3.66
CA ALA A 112 -5.37 11.45 -2.73
C ALA A 112 -6.38 11.25 -1.59
N ALA A 113 -7.61 10.85 -1.91
CA ALA A 113 -8.69 10.61 -0.96
C ALA A 113 -8.41 9.38 -0.07
N TYR A 114 -7.79 8.35 -0.63
CA TYR A 114 -7.35 7.19 0.15
C TYR A 114 -6.40 7.59 1.28
N TYR A 115 -5.45 8.47 0.98
CA TYR A 115 -4.44 8.95 1.94
C TYR A 115 -4.99 10.01 2.91
N ALA A 116 -5.67 11.02 2.39
CA ALA A 116 -6.06 12.22 3.16
C ALA A 116 -7.51 12.18 3.69
N GLY A 117 -8.31 11.20 3.25
CA GLY A 117 -9.74 11.13 3.47
C GLY A 117 -10.55 11.80 2.36
N ASP A 118 -11.71 11.21 2.07
CA ASP A 118 -12.62 11.60 1.00
C ASP A 118 -13.15 13.05 1.13
N HIS A 119 -13.63 13.43 2.29
CA HIS A 119 -14.23 14.77 2.52
C HIS A 119 -13.29 15.94 2.25
N GLY A 120 -11.99 15.80 2.53
CA GLY A 120 -10.99 16.84 2.26
C GLY A 120 -10.79 17.00 0.75
N ILE A 121 -10.53 15.90 0.07
CA ILE A 121 -10.25 15.88 -1.37
C ILE A 121 -11.50 16.23 -2.18
N ALA A 122 -12.70 15.84 -1.78
CA ALA A 122 -13.94 16.20 -2.46
C ALA A 122 -14.15 17.73 -2.55
N ARG A 123 -13.66 18.50 -1.57
CA ARG A 123 -13.72 19.96 -1.59
C ARG A 123 -12.64 20.62 -2.44
N GLU A 124 -11.43 20.07 -2.41
CA GLU A 124 -10.26 20.64 -3.08
C GLU A 124 -10.08 20.12 -4.50
N LEU A 125 -10.57 18.90 -4.79
CA LEU A 125 -10.36 18.18 -6.04
C LEU A 125 -8.85 18.13 -6.38
N LEU A 126 -8.48 18.50 -7.59
CA LEU A 126 -7.08 18.53 -8.03
C LEU A 126 -6.28 19.74 -7.49
N ASN A 127 -6.88 20.61 -6.71
CA ASN A 127 -6.21 21.78 -6.10
C ASN A 127 -5.59 21.48 -4.74
N TYR A 128 -5.50 20.20 -4.34
CA TYR A 128 -4.78 19.85 -3.11
C TYR A 128 -3.28 20.18 -3.23
N HIS A 129 -2.76 20.89 -2.23
CA HIS A 129 -1.37 21.39 -2.23
C HIS A 129 -0.51 20.75 -1.14
N ASN A 130 -1.07 19.83 -0.35
CA ASN A 130 -0.31 19.14 0.69
C ASN A 130 0.80 18.27 0.05
N PRO A 131 2.10 18.55 0.34
CA PRO A 131 3.22 17.82 -0.26
C PRO A 131 3.17 16.31 -0.02
N ASP A 132 2.67 15.88 1.15
CA ASP A 132 2.57 14.45 1.50
C ASP A 132 1.52 13.75 0.63
N VAL A 133 0.38 14.41 0.38
CA VAL A 133 -0.65 13.91 -0.53
C VAL A 133 -0.09 13.76 -1.95
N VAL A 134 0.61 14.79 -2.44
CA VAL A 134 1.23 14.76 -3.77
C VAL A 134 2.25 13.62 -3.86
N ALA A 135 3.14 13.49 -2.87
CA ALA A 135 4.13 12.43 -2.83
C ALA A 135 3.49 11.03 -2.83
N TYR A 136 2.42 10.85 -2.05
CA TYR A 136 1.66 9.60 -2.00
C TYR A 136 1.03 9.26 -3.35
N VAL A 137 0.34 10.20 -3.98
CA VAL A 137 -0.27 10.01 -5.32
C VAL A 137 0.77 9.60 -6.36
N LEU A 138 1.94 10.24 -6.35
CA LEU A 138 3.04 9.89 -7.25
C LEU A 138 3.60 8.49 -6.96
N ALA A 139 3.70 8.10 -5.69
CA ALA A 139 4.15 6.76 -5.28
C ALA A 139 3.17 5.68 -5.77
N VAL A 140 1.87 5.85 -5.53
CA VAL A 140 0.82 4.92 -6.00
C VAL A 140 0.82 4.82 -7.52
N ARG A 141 0.87 5.97 -8.22
CA ARG A 141 0.94 5.99 -9.69
C ARG A 141 2.16 5.21 -10.20
N ARG A 142 3.32 5.41 -9.60
CA ARG A 142 4.56 4.70 -9.98
C ARG A 142 4.39 3.19 -9.85
N GLN A 143 3.88 2.71 -8.70
CA GLN A 143 3.68 1.28 -8.47
C GLN A 143 2.62 0.70 -9.42
N PHE A 144 1.52 1.43 -9.64
CA PHE A 144 0.49 1.05 -10.60
C PHE A 144 1.05 0.85 -12.02
N MET A 145 1.88 1.80 -12.49
CA MET A 145 2.51 1.71 -13.81
C MET A 145 3.48 0.53 -13.91
N ILE A 146 4.26 0.27 -12.85
CA ILE A 146 5.18 -0.89 -12.79
C ILE A 146 4.38 -2.19 -12.85
N ARG A 147 3.29 -2.30 -12.10
CA ARG A 147 2.46 -3.52 -12.08
C ARG A 147 1.73 -3.77 -13.38
N LYS A 148 1.25 -2.71 -14.02
CA LYS A 148 0.47 -2.81 -15.25
C LYS A 148 1.31 -3.02 -16.51
N TYR A 149 2.51 -2.42 -16.58
CA TYR A 149 3.32 -2.39 -17.80
C TYR A 149 4.73 -2.97 -17.60
N GLY A 150 5.07 -3.39 -16.38
CA GLY A 150 6.42 -3.79 -16.00
C GLY A 150 7.35 -2.61 -15.67
N PRO A 151 8.56 -2.89 -15.16
CA PRO A 151 9.53 -1.85 -14.87
C PRO A 151 9.87 -1.08 -16.15
N MET A 152 9.80 0.25 -16.09
CA MET A 152 10.24 1.09 -17.21
C MET A 152 11.71 0.75 -17.52
N ARG A 153 11.95 0.06 -18.63
CA ARG A 153 13.29 -0.07 -19.16
C ARG A 153 13.76 1.34 -19.44
N SER A 154 14.83 1.77 -18.76
CA SER A 154 15.55 2.99 -19.14
C SER A 154 15.86 2.85 -20.63
N GLN A 155 15.27 3.73 -21.46
CA GLN A 155 15.60 3.76 -22.88
C GLN A 155 17.11 3.88 -22.94
N ARG A 156 17.77 2.83 -23.42
CA ARG A 156 19.20 2.85 -23.71
C ARG A 156 19.43 4.06 -24.57
N ARG A 157 20.37 4.90 -24.12
CA ARG A 157 20.89 6.04 -24.83
C ARG A 157 20.96 5.71 -26.32
N PHE A 158 20.25 6.48 -27.13
CA PHE A 158 20.66 6.65 -28.52
C PHE A 158 22.09 7.23 -28.45
N THR A 159 23.08 6.40 -28.67
CA THR A 159 24.40 6.87 -29.07
C THR A 159 24.30 7.17 -30.56
N PRO A 160 24.65 8.40 -30.97
CA PRO A 160 24.70 8.77 -32.38
C PRO A 160 25.77 7.97 -33.12
#